data_06054cabd75f2c7c0859fa4af7997842
#
_entry.id   06054cabd75f2c7c0859fa4af7997842
#
_cell.length_a   1.000
_cell.length_b   1.000
_cell.length_c   1.000
_cell.angle_alpha   90.00
_cell.angle_beta   90.00
_cell.angle_gamma   90.00
#
_symmetry.space_group_name_H-M   'P 1'
#
loop_
_entity.id
_entity.type
_entity.pdbx_description
1 polymer ?
#
loop_
_entity_poly.entity_id
_entity_poly.type
_entity_poly.pdbx_seq_one_letter_code
_entity_poly.pdbx_strand_id
1 'polypeptide(L)'
;MKSLRRDQDGVTLVELIIGMGVVALIIATMFGLFVSMVKSSIIAKREAVASTLATNQMEYLKSLPYDSLAIAGGSIYAPSPLPSTSNQTIDGVKYKVTTSINYVDDAYDGCANTTIQIKQKYCRNYAGTSVIDTNPQDYKIAHVAVTDNSGLNLADVDTQISAKVSETASTSGAMFVTVIDETGNPVQGATVHVTNSTIAGGV
;
A
#
# COMPACT_ATOMS: atom_id res chain seq x y z
N MET A 1 33.54 -60.52 -49.21
CA MET A 1 33.24 -59.12 -48.94
C MET A 1 31.85 -58.83 -49.47
N LYS A 2 30.89 -58.64 -48.59
CA LYS A 2 29.47 -58.40 -48.91
C LYS A 2 29.29 -56.89 -49.02
N SER A 3 29.09 -56.37 -50.23
CA SER A 3 28.86 -54.93 -50.47
C SER A 3 27.48 -54.56 -49.92
N LEU A 4 27.42 -53.73 -48.88
CA LEU A 4 26.20 -53.09 -48.42
C LEU A 4 25.83 -52.02 -49.46
N ARG A 5 24.93 -52.37 -50.38
CA ARG A 5 24.22 -51.38 -51.18
C ARG A 5 23.33 -50.59 -50.23
N ARG A 6 23.66 -49.33 -50.01
CA ARG A 6 22.76 -48.35 -49.43
C ARG A 6 21.68 -48.06 -50.46
N ASP A 7 20.48 -48.51 -50.18
CA ASP A 7 19.30 -48.06 -50.91
C ASP A 7 19.15 -46.55 -50.67
N GLN A 8 19.34 -45.74 -51.67
CA GLN A 8 19.10 -44.31 -51.68
C GLN A 8 17.64 -44.10 -52.13
N ASP A 9 16.71 -44.26 -51.23
CA ASP A 9 15.30 -43.86 -51.49
C ASP A 9 15.28 -42.33 -51.54
N GLY A 10 14.94 -41.78 -52.69
CA GLY A 10 14.80 -40.33 -52.88
C GLY A 10 13.56 -39.81 -52.13
N VAL A 11 13.68 -38.68 -51.45
CA VAL A 11 12.55 -38.00 -50.77
C VAL A 11 11.54 -37.59 -51.84
N THR A 12 10.28 -37.91 -51.59
CA THR A 12 9.18 -37.52 -52.47
C THR A 12 8.85 -36.03 -52.30
N LEU A 13 8.36 -35.40 -53.39
CA LEU A 13 7.95 -33.98 -53.35
C LEU A 13 6.86 -33.75 -52.30
N VAL A 14 5.97 -34.69 -52.07
CA VAL A 14 4.91 -34.63 -51.05
C VAL A 14 5.49 -34.65 -49.65
N GLU A 15 6.47 -35.49 -49.39
CA GLU A 15 7.14 -35.56 -48.08
C GLU A 15 7.90 -34.28 -47.76
N LEU A 16 8.53 -33.62 -48.76
CA LEU A 16 9.15 -32.35 -48.62
C LEU A 16 8.15 -31.24 -48.22
N ILE A 17 6.98 -31.20 -48.91
CA ILE A 17 5.94 -30.21 -48.62
C ILE A 17 5.38 -30.40 -47.21
N ILE A 18 5.10 -31.64 -46.81
CA ILE A 18 4.60 -31.96 -45.49
C ILE A 18 5.66 -31.57 -44.42
N GLY A 19 6.92 -31.93 -44.66
CA GLY A 19 8.03 -31.55 -43.76
C GLY A 19 8.18 -30.05 -43.59
N MET A 20 8.13 -29.28 -44.71
CA MET A 20 8.13 -27.81 -44.64
C MET A 20 6.94 -27.25 -43.87
N GLY A 21 5.74 -27.83 -44.05
CA GLY A 21 4.54 -27.43 -43.30
C GLY A 21 4.69 -27.65 -41.78
N VAL A 22 5.21 -28.79 -41.38
CA VAL A 22 5.48 -29.07 -39.95
C VAL A 22 6.53 -28.15 -39.38
N VAL A 23 7.63 -27.91 -40.09
CA VAL A 23 8.68 -26.99 -39.64
C VAL A 23 8.13 -25.56 -39.49
N ALA A 24 7.31 -25.09 -40.44
CA ALA A 24 6.69 -23.78 -40.37
C ALA A 24 5.77 -23.63 -39.11
N LEU A 25 4.99 -24.66 -38.78
CA LEU A 25 4.17 -24.67 -37.56
C LEU A 25 5.00 -24.64 -36.29
N ILE A 26 6.09 -25.39 -36.24
CA ILE A 26 7.00 -25.38 -35.08
C ILE A 26 7.62 -23.96 -34.88
N ILE A 27 8.11 -23.34 -35.96
CA ILE A 27 8.69 -22.00 -35.90
C ILE A 27 7.63 -20.99 -35.45
N ALA A 28 6.40 -21.06 -35.96
CA ALA A 28 5.33 -20.15 -35.58
C ALA A 28 4.98 -20.26 -34.09
N THR A 29 4.91 -21.48 -33.54
CA THR A 29 4.64 -21.69 -32.12
C THR A 29 5.80 -21.21 -31.23
N MET A 30 7.04 -21.48 -31.62
CA MET A 30 8.23 -20.99 -30.88
C MET A 30 8.30 -19.46 -30.87
N PHE A 31 7.96 -18.79 -31.98
CA PHE A 31 7.92 -17.34 -32.04
C PHE A 31 6.86 -16.76 -31.10
N GLY A 32 5.67 -17.37 -31.03
CA GLY A 32 4.62 -16.98 -30.10
C GLY A 32 5.06 -17.08 -28.62
N LEU A 33 5.74 -18.17 -28.25
CA LEU A 33 6.32 -18.36 -26.92
C LEU A 33 7.39 -17.32 -26.62
N PHE A 34 8.27 -17.02 -27.56
CA PHE A 34 9.32 -16.01 -27.39
C PHE A 34 8.72 -14.63 -27.12
N VAL A 35 7.73 -14.20 -27.90
CA VAL A 35 7.04 -12.91 -27.68
C VAL A 35 6.37 -12.87 -26.30
N SER A 36 5.73 -13.96 -25.87
CA SER A 36 5.13 -14.06 -24.54
C SER A 36 6.18 -13.93 -23.43
N MET A 37 7.32 -14.60 -23.56
CA MET A 37 8.41 -14.55 -22.59
C MET A 37 8.99 -13.13 -22.46
N VAL A 38 9.18 -12.43 -23.58
CA VAL A 38 9.66 -11.03 -23.56
C VAL A 38 8.66 -10.11 -22.86
N LYS A 39 7.37 -10.25 -23.17
CA LYS A 39 6.31 -9.46 -22.48
C LYS A 39 6.29 -9.71 -20.98
N SER A 40 6.35 -10.97 -20.56
CA SER A 40 6.40 -11.33 -19.14
C SER A 40 7.63 -10.74 -18.44
N SER A 41 8.80 -10.77 -19.09
CA SER A 41 10.02 -10.18 -18.55
C SER A 41 9.92 -8.66 -18.37
N ILE A 42 9.27 -7.96 -19.31
CA ILE A 42 9.04 -6.50 -19.20
C ILE A 42 8.11 -6.18 -18.03
N ILE A 43 7.03 -6.95 -17.87
CA ILE A 43 6.08 -6.76 -16.75
C ILE A 43 6.79 -7.01 -15.43
N ALA A 44 7.52 -8.12 -15.29
CA ALA A 44 8.26 -8.44 -14.07
C ALA A 44 9.29 -7.34 -13.70
N LYS A 45 9.98 -6.75 -14.70
CA LYS A 45 10.89 -5.61 -14.47
C LYS A 45 10.12 -4.40 -13.92
N ARG A 46 8.93 -4.08 -14.48
CA ARG A 46 8.13 -2.94 -14.02
C ARG A 46 7.61 -3.16 -12.59
N GLU A 47 7.15 -4.36 -12.25
CA GLU A 47 6.71 -4.72 -10.92
C GLU A 47 7.86 -4.64 -9.90
N ALA A 48 9.06 -5.08 -10.26
CA ALA A 48 10.23 -4.95 -9.39
C ALA A 48 10.59 -3.48 -9.09
N VAL A 49 10.55 -2.62 -10.10
CA VAL A 49 10.76 -1.17 -9.93
C VAL A 49 9.66 -0.56 -9.08
N ALA A 50 8.40 -0.90 -9.34
CA ALA A 50 7.26 -0.41 -8.58
C ALA A 50 7.33 -0.83 -7.11
N SER A 51 7.70 -2.09 -6.82
CA SER A 51 7.91 -2.59 -5.46
C SER A 51 9.02 -1.81 -4.74
N THR A 52 10.12 -1.50 -5.42
CA THR A 52 11.19 -0.68 -4.86
C THR A 52 10.71 0.74 -4.54
N LEU A 53 9.92 1.36 -5.43
CA LEU A 53 9.34 2.69 -5.21
C LEU A 53 8.37 2.68 -4.02
N ALA A 54 7.51 1.68 -3.92
CA ALA A 54 6.57 1.53 -2.82
C ALA A 54 7.30 1.35 -1.48
N THR A 55 8.32 0.51 -1.45
CA THR A 55 9.15 0.28 -0.24
C THR A 55 9.89 1.54 0.18
N ASN A 56 10.55 2.24 -0.75
CA ASN A 56 11.25 3.49 -0.45
C ASN A 56 10.31 4.56 0.10
N GLN A 57 9.11 4.71 -0.49
CA GLN A 57 8.09 5.63 0.01
C GLN A 57 7.63 5.22 1.41
N MET A 58 7.43 3.93 1.66
CA MET A 58 7.03 3.42 2.97
C MET A 58 8.11 3.65 4.04
N GLU A 59 9.38 3.42 3.71
CA GLU A 59 10.50 3.71 4.62
C GLU A 59 10.61 5.21 4.91
N TYR A 60 10.40 6.05 3.91
CA TYR A 60 10.31 7.50 4.11
C TYR A 60 9.21 7.86 5.11
N LEU A 61 8.00 7.30 4.95
CA LEU A 61 6.90 7.55 5.90
C LEU A 61 7.26 7.10 7.33
N LYS A 62 7.89 5.94 7.48
CA LYS A 62 8.33 5.43 8.79
C LYS A 62 9.42 6.27 9.44
N SER A 63 10.19 7.01 8.65
CA SER A 63 11.24 7.90 9.15
C SER A 63 10.71 9.22 9.73
N LEU A 64 9.47 9.59 9.40
CA LEU A 64 8.84 10.82 9.83
C LEU A 64 8.30 10.70 11.26
N PRO A 65 8.25 11.83 12.02
CA PRO A 65 7.54 11.87 13.28
C PRO A 65 6.06 11.51 13.10
N TYR A 66 5.49 10.77 14.05
CA TYR A 66 4.10 10.32 14.00
C TYR A 66 3.10 11.46 13.74
N ASP A 67 3.31 12.62 14.39
CA ASP A 67 2.44 13.79 14.26
C ASP A 67 2.51 14.46 12.88
N SER A 68 3.59 14.23 12.14
CA SER A 68 3.77 14.75 10.78
C SER A 68 3.17 13.85 9.70
N LEU A 69 2.71 12.65 10.06
CA LEU A 69 2.12 11.69 9.15
C LEU A 69 0.68 12.05 8.81
N ALA A 70 0.51 12.88 7.80
CA ALA A 70 -0.78 13.27 7.23
C ALA A 70 -0.64 13.54 5.74
N ILE A 71 -1.74 13.36 5.00
CA ILE A 71 -1.80 13.60 3.56
C ILE A 71 -2.63 14.84 3.28
N ALA A 72 -2.18 15.66 2.35
CA ALA A 72 -2.91 16.84 1.90
C ALA A 72 -4.32 16.46 1.38
N GLY A 73 -5.35 17.04 1.98
CA GLY A 73 -6.74 16.70 1.69
C GLY A 73 -7.24 15.39 2.33
N GLY A 74 -6.44 14.75 3.20
CA GLY A 74 -6.83 13.60 3.99
C GLY A 74 -7.57 13.97 5.28
N SER A 75 -7.99 12.97 6.04
CA SER A 75 -8.72 13.12 7.31
C SER A 75 -7.83 13.51 8.50
N ILE A 76 -6.52 13.39 8.38
CA ILE A 76 -5.56 13.67 9.44
C ILE A 76 -4.95 15.04 9.24
N TYR A 77 -5.00 15.88 10.28
CA TYR A 77 -4.36 17.19 10.26
C TYR A 77 -2.88 17.10 10.61
N ALA A 78 -2.04 17.80 9.84
CA ALA A 78 -0.66 18.13 10.18
C ALA A 78 -0.32 19.52 9.64
N PRO A 79 0.60 20.27 10.27
CA PRO A 79 1.00 21.61 9.81
C PRO A 79 1.60 21.61 8.39
N SER A 80 2.22 20.51 7.99
CA SER A 80 2.83 20.32 6.68
C SER A 80 2.49 18.94 6.15
N PRO A 81 1.26 18.75 5.61
CA PRO A 81 0.83 17.45 5.12
C PRO A 81 1.61 17.05 3.86
N LEU A 82 1.83 15.75 3.71
CA LEU A 82 2.52 15.17 2.56
C LEU A 82 1.61 15.19 1.31
N PRO A 83 2.17 15.27 0.11
CA PRO A 83 1.39 15.12 -1.11
C PRO A 83 0.83 13.70 -1.21
N SER A 84 -0.44 13.57 -1.62
CA SER A 84 -1.09 12.26 -1.81
C SER A 84 -0.52 11.48 -3.00
N THR A 85 0.13 12.17 -3.94
CA THR A 85 0.68 11.56 -5.16
C THR A 85 2.03 12.15 -5.51
N SER A 86 2.94 11.31 -5.99
CA SER A 86 4.16 11.73 -6.66
C SER A 86 4.35 10.96 -7.96
N ASN A 87 4.95 11.59 -8.97
CA ASN A 87 5.21 10.96 -10.26
C ASN A 87 6.73 10.81 -10.43
N GLN A 88 7.15 9.62 -10.87
CA GLN A 88 8.55 9.32 -11.16
C GLN A 88 8.67 8.70 -12.53
N THR A 89 9.80 8.96 -13.20
CA THR A 89 10.09 8.35 -14.51
C THR A 89 11.41 7.58 -14.40
N ILE A 90 11.34 6.26 -14.59
CA ILE A 90 12.49 5.36 -14.51
C ILE A 90 12.53 4.54 -15.80
N ASP A 91 13.68 4.53 -16.47
CA ASP A 91 13.88 3.86 -17.76
C ASP A 91 12.80 4.21 -18.82
N GLY A 92 12.36 5.48 -18.83
CA GLY A 92 11.32 5.96 -19.76
C GLY A 92 9.89 5.56 -19.40
N VAL A 93 9.67 4.78 -18.33
CA VAL A 93 8.36 4.41 -17.82
C VAL A 93 7.95 5.38 -16.72
N LYS A 94 6.72 5.90 -16.82
CA LYS A 94 6.14 6.78 -15.79
C LYS A 94 5.43 5.93 -14.75
N TYR A 95 5.76 6.18 -13.48
CA TYR A 95 5.13 5.58 -12.30
C TYR A 95 4.45 6.67 -11.49
N LYS A 96 3.24 6.41 -11.04
CA LYS A 96 2.52 7.26 -10.10
C LYS A 96 2.48 6.55 -8.75
N VAL A 97 3.12 7.13 -7.76
CA VAL A 97 3.09 6.67 -6.36
C VAL A 97 1.96 7.40 -5.66
N THR A 98 1.00 6.67 -5.15
CA THR A 98 -0.14 7.20 -4.38
C THR A 98 0.01 6.77 -2.93
N THR A 99 -0.08 7.75 -2.01
CA THR A 99 0.03 7.52 -0.58
C THR A 99 -1.29 7.92 0.09
N SER A 100 -1.80 7.07 0.97
CA SER A 100 -2.89 7.42 1.88
C SER A 100 -2.52 7.05 3.31
N ILE A 101 -3.00 7.85 4.27
CA ILE A 101 -2.77 7.64 5.70
C ILE A 101 -4.10 7.86 6.41
N ASN A 102 -4.52 6.86 7.19
CA ASN A 102 -5.78 6.90 7.93
C ASN A 102 -5.54 6.49 9.38
N TYR A 103 -6.33 7.04 10.30
CA TYR A 103 -6.42 6.53 11.66
C TYR A 103 -7.20 5.21 11.70
N VAL A 104 -6.81 4.37 12.62
CA VAL A 104 -7.54 3.15 12.96
C VAL A 104 -7.89 3.20 14.44
N ASP A 105 -9.13 2.88 14.72
CA ASP A 105 -9.71 2.65 16.03
C ASP A 105 -9.68 1.13 16.27
N ASP A 106 -8.87 0.67 17.22
CA ASP A 106 -8.74 -0.74 17.56
C ASP A 106 -9.90 -1.14 18.49
N ALA A 107 -10.59 -2.18 18.15
CA ALA A 107 -11.72 -2.68 18.95
C ALA A 107 -11.33 -3.23 20.32
N TYR A 108 -10.07 -3.22 20.71
CA TYR A 108 -9.58 -3.82 21.95
C TYR A 108 -9.96 -3.03 23.20
N ASP A 109 -9.85 -1.72 23.17
CA ASP A 109 -10.09 -0.80 24.31
C ASP A 109 -11.48 -0.15 24.29
N GLY A 110 -12.25 -0.35 23.25
CA GLY A 110 -13.61 0.15 23.10
C GLY A 110 -13.92 0.62 21.70
N CYS A 111 -14.90 1.52 21.59
CA CYS A 111 -15.21 2.18 20.33
C CYS A 111 -15.67 3.60 20.63
N ALA A 112 -15.28 4.54 19.76
CA ALA A 112 -15.81 5.88 19.82
C ALA A 112 -17.35 5.85 19.77
N ASN A 113 -17.98 6.65 20.64
CA ASN A 113 -19.44 6.71 20.79
C ASN A 113 -20.10 7.40 19.58
N THR A 114 -19.93 6.84 18.39
CA THR A 114 -20.68 7.29 17.21
C THR A 114 -21.69 6.21 16.80
N THR A 115 -22.86 6.62 16.37
CA THR A 115 -23.97 5.74 15.96
C THR A 115 -23.57 4.76 14.85
N ILE A 116 -22.48 5.03 14.14
CA ILE A 116 -21.92 4.19 13.05
C ILE A 116 -21.00 3.10 13.64
N GLN A 117 -20.23 3.41 14.66
CA GLN A 117 -19.25 2.50 15.28
C GLN A 117 -19.92 1.50 16.22
N ILE A 118 -20.99 1.87 16.90
CA ILE A 118 -21.82 0.95 17.72
C ILE A 118 -22.36 -0.24 16.90
N LYS A 119 -22.46 -0.11 15.59
CA LYS A 119 -22.88 -1.18 14.67
C LYS A 119 -21.73 -2.05 14.16
N GLN A 120 -20.48 -1.71 14.46
CA GLN A 120 -19.36 -2.55 14.06
C GLN A 120 -19.24 -3.76 14.98
N LYS A 121 -19.43 -4.93 14.42
CA LYS A 121 -19.43 -6.26 15.07
C LYS A 121 -18.18 -6.56 15.91
N TYR A 122 -17.15 -5.77 15.77
CA TYR A 122 -15.81 -5.99 16.34
C TYR A 122 -15.48 -5.08 17.51
N CYS A 123 -16.33 -4.11 17.84
CA CYS A 123 -16.14 -3.28 19.02
C CYS A 123 -16.32 -4.10 20.30
N ARG A 124 -15.40 -4.02 21.23
CA ARG A 124 -15.40 -4.78 22.50
C ARG A 124 -16.69 -4.58 23.31
N ASN A 125 -17.41 -3.49 23.10
CA ASN A 125 -18.65 -3.11 23.83
C ASN A 125 -19.93 -3.32 23.03
N TYR A 126 -19.91 -4.08 21.96
CA TYR A 126 -21.10 -4.40 21.19
C TYR A 126 -22.26 -5.01 22.02
N ALA A 127 -21.96 -5.59 23.17
CA ALA A 127 -22.92 -6.20 24.09
C ALA A 127 -23.56 -5.24 25.13
N GLY A 128 -23.36 -3.92 24.97
CA GLY A 128 -24.10 -2.94 25.80
C GLY A 128 -23.46 -2.59 27.15
N THR A 129 -22.21 -2.94 27.42
CA THR A 129 -21.45 -2.47 28.56
C THR A 129 -20.61 -1.28 28.16
N SER A 130 -20.83 -0.16 28.84
CA SER A 130 -20.42 1.18 28.49
C SER A 130 -18.95 1.50 28.82
N VAL A 131 -18.00 0.89 28.12
CA VAL A 131 -16.67 1.50 28.03
C VAL A 131 -16.63 2.27 26.72
N ILE A 132 -16.70 3.58 26.82
CA ILE A 132 -16.53 4.49 25.68
C ILE A 132 -15.04 4.64 25.52
N ASP A 133 -14.52 4.32 24.36
CA ASP A 133 -13.16 4.71 24.00
C ASP A 133 -13.10 6.24 23.92
N THR A 134 -12.26 6.83 24.77
CA THR A 134 -12.06 8.27 24.84
C THR A 134 -10.99 8.76 23.89
N ASN A 135 -10.23 7.84 23.28
CA ASN A 135 -9.17 8.15 22.32
C ASN A 135 -9.20 7.19 21.13
N PRO A 136 -10.19 7.29 20.24
CA PRO A 136 -10.43 6.32 19.15
C PRO A 136 -9.37 6.33 18.04
N GLN A 137 -8.18 6.86 18.30
CA GLN A 137 -7.11 7.01 17.33
C GLN A 137 -5.86 6.29 17.81
N ASP A 138 -5.87 4.96 17.78
CA ASP A 138 -4.81 4.13 18.34
C ASP A 138 -3.55 4.15 17.51
N TYR A 139 -3.71 3.99 16.21
CA TYR A 139 -2.58 3.98 15.28
C TYR A 139 -2.99 4.48 13.90
N LYS A 140 -1.98 4.69 13.05
CA LYS A 140 -2.18 5.06 11.65
C LYS A 140 -1.84 3.87 10.76
N ILE A 141 -2.64 3.64 9.72
CA ILE A 141 -2.28 2.79 8.60
C ILE A 141 -1.86 3.69 7.44
N ALA A 142 -0.64 3.47 6.98
CA ALA A 142 -0.14 4.04 5.75
C ALA A 142 -0.22 3.01 4.63
N HIS A 143 -0.82 3.40 3.52
CA HIS A 143 -0.97 2.61 2.31
C HIS A 143 -0.26 3.31 1.16
N VAL A 144 0.58 2.60 0.44
CA VAL A 144 1.31 3.09 -0.73
C VAL A 144 1.03 2.18 -1.91
N ALA A 145 0.44 2.72 -2.96
CA ALA A 145 0.19 2.04 -4.23
C ALA A 145 1.01 2.67 -5.36
N VAL A 146 1.57 1.85 -6.23
CA VAL A 146 2.31 2.30 -7.41
C VAL A 146 1.64 1.80 -8.67
N THR A 147 1.21 2.74 -9.51
CA THR A 147 0.56 2.46 -10.79
C THR A 147 1.43 2.92 -11.96
N ASP A 148 1.27 2.28 -13.10
CA ASP A 148 1.87 2.77 -14.35
C ASP A 148 1.01 3.84 -15.03
N ASN A 149 1.44 4.32 -16.19
CA ASN A 149 0.73 5.33 -16.98
C ASN A 149 -0.65 4.86 -17.51
N SER A 150 -0.90 3.55 -17.55
CA SER A 150 -2.21 2.98 -17.91
C SER A 150 -3.17 2.88 -16.72
N GLY A 151 -2.71 3.15 -15.51
CA GLY A 151 -3.46 2.97 -14.27
C GLY A 151 -3.42 1.54 -13.71
N LEU A 152 -2.59 0.66 -14.29
CA LEU A 152 -2.39 -0.68 -13.77
C LEU A 152 -1.63 -0.60 -12.44
N ASN A 153 -2.19 -1.20 -11.39
CA ASN A 153 -1.50 -1.33 -10.10
C ASN A 153 -0.39 -2.38 -10.22
N LEU A 154 0.86 -1.95 -9.98
CA LEU A 154 2.05 -2.78 -10.09
C LEU A 154 2.62 -3.19 -8.74
N ALA A 155 2.37 -2.41 -7.69
CA ALA A 155 2.79 -2.70 -6.33
C ALA A 155 1.88 -2.01 -5.32
N ASP A 156 1.71 -2.65 -4.17
CA ASP A 156 0.84 -2.23 -3.09
C ASP A 156 1.46 -2.64 -1.75
N VAL A 157 1.61 -1.69 -0.82
CA VAL A 157 2.24 -1.93 0.48
C VAL A 157 1.49 -1.19 1.58
N ASP A 158 1.11 -1.92 2.62
CA ASP A 158 0.49 -1.38 3.83
C ASP A 158 1.44 -1.49 5.03
N THR A 159 1.37 -0.53 5.93
CA THR A 159 2.04 -0.62 7.23
C THR A 159 1.25 0.09 8.32
N GLN A 160 1.31 -0.49 9.51
CA GLN A 160 0.83 0.13 10.73
C GLN A 160 1.95 0.97 11.34
N ILE A 161 1.63 2.19 11.75
CA ILE A 161 2.53 3.12 12.43
C ILE A 161 1.86 3.57 13.72
N SER A 162 2.48 3.22 14.85
CA SER A 162 2.02 3.59 16.19
C SER A 162 2.86 4.73 16.75
N ALA A 163 2.27 5.55 17.62
CA ALA A 163 3.00 6.61 18.31
C ALA A 163 4.01 6.00 19.30
N LYS A 164 5.25 6.49 19.29
CA LYS A 164 6.31 5.99 20.19
C LYS A 164 5.98 6.18 21.68
N VAL A 165 5.09 7.12 21.99
CA VAL A 165 4.78 7.53 23.39
C VAL A 165 3.77 6.59 24.05
N SER A 166 3.02 5.78 23.29
CA SER A 166 2.06 4.84 23.85
C SER A 166 2.68 3.63 24.55
N GLU A 167 3.98 3.39 24.37
CA GLU A 167 4.66 2.18 24.89
C GLU A 167 5.65 2.45 26.04
N THR A 168 5.92 3.69 26.40
CA THR A 168 6.79 3.98 27.54
C THR A 168 5.97 4.04 28.82
N ALA A 169 6.16 3.08 29.72
CA ALA A 169 5.72 3.18 31.12
C ALA A 169 6.37 4.40 31.76
N SER A 170 5.73 5.54 31.64
CA SER A 170 6.14 6.83 32.22
C SER A 170 5.21 7.15 33.38
N THR A 171 5.75 7.71 34.47
CA THR A 171 4.94 8.29 35.52
C THR A 171 4.29 9.62 35.11
N SER A 172 4.61 10.11 33.92
CA SER A 172 4.03 11.28 33.26
C SER A 172 3.12 10.84 32.10
N GLY A 173 1.87 11.25 32.10
CA GLY A 173 0.97 11.07 30.97
C GLY A 173 1.21 12.13 29.89
N ALA A 174 1.12 11.75 28.61
CA ALA A 174 0.98 12.70 27.52
C ALA A 174 -0.52 12.87 27.21
N MET A 175 -0.98 14.10 27.15
CA MET A 175 -2.35 14.40 26.75
C MET A 175 -2.33 15.05 25.36
N PHE A 176 -3.00 14.44 24.42
CA PHE A 176 -3.24 15.02 23.10
C PHE A 176 -4.67 15.55 23.07
N VAL A 177 -4.84 16.83 22.76
CA VAL A 177 -6.16 17.45 22.65
C VAL A 177 -6.36 17.87 21.21
N THR A 178 -7.31 17.25 20.53
CA THR A 178 -7.77 17.67 19.20
C THR A 178 -9.13 18.34 19.36
N VAL A 179 -9.24 19.60 18.99
CA VAL A 179 -10.52 20.32 18.96
C VAL A 179 -11.08 20.23 17.55
N ILE A 180 -12.25 19.61 17.43
CA ILE A 180 -12.97 19.46 16.17
C ILE A 180 -14.32 20.16 16.24
N ASP A 181 -14.85 20.61 15.11
CA ASP A 181 -16.19 21.12 14.98
C ASP A 181 -17.23 19.95 14.90
N GLU A 182 -18.50 20.29 14.83
CA GLU A 182 -19.59 19.33 14.73
C GLU A 182 -19.56 18.43 13.48
N THR A 183 -18.75 18.81 12.49
CA THR A 183 -18.55 18.08 11.23
C THR A 183 -17.26 17.27 11.22
N GLY A 184 -16.48 17.31 12.34
CA GLY A 184 -15.23 16.58 12.48
C GLY A 184 -13.99 17.28 11.94
N ASN A 185 -14.08 18.57 11.57
CA ASN A 185 -12.94 19.34 11.10
C ASN A 185 -12.18 19.97 12.28
N PRO A 186 -10.84 20.07 12.21
CA PRO A 186 -10.06 20.71 13.25
C PRO A 186 -10.35 22.20 13.33
N VAL A 187 -10.58 22.70 14.55
CA VAL A 187 -10.83 24.11 14.84
C VAL A 187 -9.51 24.83 15.05
N GLN A 188 -9.16 25.71 14.12
CA GLN A 188 -7.94 26.50 14.21
C GLN A 188 -8.09 27.62 15.27
N GLY A 189 -7.08 27.79 16.11
CA GLY A 189 -7.05 28.83 17.14
C GLY A 189 -7.95 28.56 18.35
N ALA A 190 -8.42 27.34 18.54
CA ALA A 190 -9.15 26.95 19.74
C ALA A 190 -8.25 27.08 20.99
N THR A 191 -8.77 27.71 22.06
CA THR A 191 -8.08 27.79 23.34
C THR A 191 -8.52 26.64 24.22
N VAL A 192 -7.58 25.78 24.61
CA VAL A 192 -7.83 24.64 25.51
C VAL A 192 -7.25 24.94 26.87
N HIS A 193 -8.11 24.92 27.94
CA HIS A 193 -7.67 25.00 29.31
C HIS A 193 -7.60 23.62 29.93
N VAL A 194 -6.39 23.23 30.33
CA VAL A 194 -6.15 21.97 31.05
C VAL A 194 -5.94 22.29 32.52
N THR A 195 -6.79 21.73 33.38
CA THR A 195 -6.66 21.90 34.85
C THR A 195 -6.48 20.55 35.52
N ASN A 196 -5.51 20.41 36.37
CA ASN A 196 -5.32 19.23 37.20
C ASN A 196 -5.26 19.67 38.69
N SER A 197 -6.24 19.18 39.46
CA SER A 197 -6.35 19.50 40.91
C SER A 197 -5.29 18.80 41.77
N THR A 198 -4.56 17.82 41.23
CA THR A 198 -3.59 17.01 41.98
C THR A 198 -2.14 17.48 41.76
N ILE A 199 -1.89 18.23 40.69
CA ILE A 199 -0.56 18.82 40.44
C ILE A 199 -0.57 20.26 40.90
N ALA A 200 0.09 20.55 42.04
CA ALA A 200 0.29 21.89 42.55
C ALA A 200 1.27 22.63 41.60
N GLY A 201 0.76 23.57 40.84
CA GLY A 201 1.50 24.37 39.87
C GLY A 201 0.95 24.09 38.45
N GLY A 202 -0.12 24.80 38.12
CA GLY A 202 -0.74 24.66 36.79
C GLY A 202 0.25 24.95 35.66
N VAL A 203 0.12 24.18 34.56
CA VAL A 203 0.81 24.43 33.30
C VAL A 203 0.03 25.46 32.52
#